data_8a43b7bab4ab6d3dc76afd5d57bfd62c
#
_entry.id   8a43b7bab4ab6d3dc76afd5d57bfd62c
#
_cell.length_a   1.000
_cell.length_b   1.000
_cell.length_c   1.000
_cell.angle_alpha   90.00
_cell.angle_beta   90.00
_cell.angle_gamma   90.00
#
_symmetry.space_group_name_H-M   'P 1'
#
loop_
_entity.id
_entity.type
_entity.pdbx_description
1 polymer ?
#
loop_
_entity_poly.entity_id
_entity_poly.type
_entity_poly.pdbx_seq_one_letter_code
_entity_poly.pdbx_strand_id
1 'polypeptide(L)'
;MSKKIRHRGPDWSGIYCGKTAILCHERLSIVDPQSGGQPLFSPDRKQILAVNGEIYNHRQIREQYAGRYDFQTGSDCEVILALYQDKGIHFLEDLNGIFAFALYDEEQDDFLIARDPIGVIPLYIGHDKDGILYLASELKALEGFCDEYEPFLPGHYYWGQ
;
A
#
# COMPACT_ATOMS: atom_id res chain seq x y z
N MET A 1 10.00 -0.92 13.57
CA MET A 1 9.36 -1.88 12.66
C MET A 1 10.09 -1.99 11.32
N SER A 2 10.14 -0.96 10.50
CA SER A 2 10.70 -0.98 9.13
C SER A 2 12.09 -1.60 9.04
N LYS A 3 13.02 -1.22 9.90
CA LYS A 3 14.39 -1.78 9.92
C LYS A 3 14.44 -3.32 10.02
N LYS A 4 13.42 -3.96 10.62
CA LYS A 4 13.37 -5.43 10.75
C LYS A 4 13.09 -6.14 9.41
N ILE A 5 12.55 -5.41 8.43
CA ILE A 5 12.23 -5.92 7.09
C ILE A 5 13.12 -5.34 5.98
N ARG A 6 14.22 -4.66 6.33
CA ARG A 6 15.17 -4.04 5.39
C ARG A 6 15.72 -5.01 4.33
N HIS A 7 15.85 -6.29 4.67
CA HIS A 7 16.31 -7.33 3.73
C HIS A 7 15.36 -7.57 2.56
N ARG A 8 14.08 -7.18 2.69
CA ARG A 8 13.07 -7.28 1.61
C ARG A 8 13.18 -6.14 0.60
N GLY A 9 13.76 -5.02 1.01
CA GLY A 9 13.88 -3.84 0.16
C GLY A 9 15.15 -3.04 0.52
N PRO A 10 16.32 -3.53 0.09
CA PRO A 10 17.58 -2.91 0.47
C PRO A 10 17.90 -1.60 -0.26
N ASP A 11 17.17 -1.32 -1.37
CA ASP A 11 17.53 -0.25 -2.29
C ASP A 11 17.14 1.14 -1.77
N TRP A 12 15.98 1.24 -1.12
CA TRP A 12 15.47 2.51 -0.63
C TRP A 12 14.55 2.33 0.57
N SER A 13 14.51 3.34 1.44
CA SER A 13 13.53 3.43 2.52
C SER A 13 12.75 4.74 2.40
N GLY A 14 11.44 4.65 2.34
CA GLY A 14 10.55 5.79 2.37
C GLY A 14 9.70 5.81 3.62
N ILE A 15 9.40 7.02 4.10
CA ILE A 15 8.52 7.25 5.24
C ILE A 15 7.57 8.41 4.93
N TYR A 16 6.32 8.22 5.27
CA TYR A 16 5.32 9.26 5.37
C TYR A 16 4.81 9.33 6.80
N CYS A 17 4.70 10.54 7.33
CA CYS A 17 4.12 10.81 8.64
C CYS A 17 2.96 11.78 8.45
N GLY A 18 1.75 11.25 8.52
CA GLY A 18 0.50 12.00 8.50
C GLY A 18 0.00 12.34 9.90
N LYS A 19 -1.23 12.78 9.97
CA LYS A 19 -1.87 13.19 11.21
C LYS A 19 -2.15 11.98 12.13
N THR A 20 -2.69 10.90 11.55
CA THR A 20 -3.12 9.69 12.26
C THR A 20 -2.42 8.43 11.76
N ALA A 21 -1.73 8.49 10.62
CA ALA A 21 -1.08 7.35 10.00
C ALA A 21 0.41 7.59 9.74
N ILE A 22 1.21 6.52 9.88
CA ILE A 22 2.62 6.47 9.49
C ILE A 22 2.78 5.30 8.52
N LEU A 23 3.20 5.58 7.28
CA LEU A 23 3.50 4.59 6.28
C LEU A 23 5.00 4.51 6.03
N CYS A 24 5.55 3.29 6.11
CA CYS A 24 6.96 3.03 5.85
C CYS A 24 7.09 1.96 4.78
N HIS A 25 7.98 2.18 3.82
CA HIS A 25 8.27 1.21 2.77
C HIS A 25 9.76 0.98 2.63
N GLU A 26 10.15 -0.31 2.66
CA GLU A 26 11.48 -0.78 2.29
C GLU A 26 11.40 -1.32 0.86
N ARG A 27 12.03 -0.65 -0.10
CA ARG A 27 11.86 -0.89 -1.52
C ARG A 27 12.91 -1.83 -2.10
N LEU A 28 12.44 -2.82 -2.87
CA LEU A 28 13.21 -3.53 -3.88
C LEU A 28 12.77 -2.99 -5.26
N SER A 29 13.69 -2.35 -5.97
CA SER A 29 13.40 -1.65 -7.23
C SER A 29 13.34 -2.65 -8.39
N ILE A 30 12.15 -3.09 -8.79
CA ILE A 30 11.93 -3.99 -9.93
C ILE A 30 11.46 -3.19 -11.14
N VAL A 31 10.40 -2.40 -10.98
CA VAL A 31 9.84 -1.53 -12.00
C VAL A 31 10.17 -0.09 -11.65
N ASP A 32 10.62 0.69 -12.63
CA ASP A 32 11.00 2.09 -12.49
C ASP A 32 12.03 2.36 -11.38
N PRO A 33 13.30 1.91 -11.54
CA PRO A 33 14.33 2.11 -10.52
C PRO A 33 14.67 3.58 -10.24
N GLN A 34 14.42 4.48 -11.20
CA GLN A 34 14.81 5.89 -11.13
C GLN A 34 13.72 6.78 -10.53
N SER A 35 12.46 6.39 -10.64
CA SER A 35 11.31 7.04 -10.00
C SER A 35 10.49 6.03 -9.18
N GLY A 36 9.24 6.28 -8.87
CA GLY A 36 8.41 5.31 -8.14
C GLY A 36 8.86 5.04 -6.69
N GLY A 37 9.54 6.01 -6.07
CA GLY A 37 9.85 5.95 -4.63
C GLY A 37 8.57 5.82 -3.83
N GLN A 38 8.53 4.84 -2.90
CA GLN A 38 7.37 4.63 -2.05
C GLN A 38 7.57 5.23 -0.65
N PRO A 39 6.49 5.63 0.04
CA PRO A 39 5.09 5.58 -0.41
C PRO A 39 4.81 6.44 -1.66
N LEU A 40 3.88 5.97 -2.50
CA LEU A 40 3.37 6.72 -3.66
C LEU A 40 2.33 7.75 -3.21
N PHE A 41 2.22 8.85 -3.96
CA PHE A 41 1.28 9.92 -3.66
C PHE A 41 0.39 10.21 -4.87
N SER A 42 -0.87 10.54 -4.61
CA SER A 42 -1.73 11.17 -5.61
C SER A 42 -1.16 12.54 -6.05
N PRO A 43 -1.56 13.08 -7.23
CA PRO A 43 -1.07 14.39 -7.70
C PRO A 43 -1.29 15.53 -6.71
N ASP A 44 -2.41 15.52 -6.00
CA ASP A 44 -2.75 16.49 -4.95
C ASP A 44 -2.14 16.16 -3.58
N ARG A 45 -1.45 15.01 -3.48
CA ARG A 45 -0.79 14.47 -2.30
C ARG A 45 -1.71 14.16 -1.11
N LYS A 46 -2.99 13.98 -1.35
CA LYS A 46 -3.97 13.66 -0.31
C LYS A 46 -4.10 12.15 -0.06
N GLN A 47 -3.87 11.33 -1.09
CA GLN A 47 -3.84 9.87 -0.94
C GLN A 47 -2.39 9.38 -0.96
N ILE A 48 -2.07 8.54 -0.02
CA ILE A 48 -0.73 8.00 0.22
C ILE A 48 -0.82 6.47 0.19
N LEU A 49 0.01 5.83 -0.64
CA LEU A 49 -0.03 4.39 -0.88
C LEU A 49 1.32 3.74 -0.57
N ALA A 50 1.33 2.80 0.35
CA ALA A 50 2.42 1.86 0.55
C ALA A 50 1.98 0.49 0.03
N VAL A 51 2.63 -0.02 -1.01
CA VAL A 51 2.24 -1.25 -1.70
C VAL A 51 3.45 -2.16 -1.92
N ASN A 52 3.25 -3.44 -1.69
CA ASN A 52 4.16 -4.52 -2.08
C ASN A 52 3.42 -5.42 -3.06
N GLY A 53 3.97 -5.59 -4.27
CA GLY A 53 3.35 -6.40 -5.31
C GLY A 53 3.54 -5.85 -6.71
N GLU A 54 2.77 -6.41 -7.64
CA GLU A 54 2.76 -6.04 -9.05
C GLU A 54 1.32 -6.03 -9.57
N ILE A 55 0.95 -4.98 -10.30
CA ILE A 55 -0.36 -4.86 -10.97
C ILE A 55 -0.19 -5.15 -12.45
N TYR A 56 -0.62 -6.31 -12.89
CA TYR A 56 -0.36 -6.83 -14.25
C TYR A 56 -1.11 -6.05 -15.34
N ASN A 57 -2.33 -5.57 -15.05
CA ASN A 57 -3.14 -4.80 -15.99
C ASN A 57 -2.92 -3.29 -15.92
N HIS A 58 -1.82 -2.83 -15.30
CA HIS A 58 -1.53 -1.40 -15.10
C HIS A 58 -1.50 -0.60 -16.41
N ARG A 59 -1.00 -1.17 -17.50
CA ARG A 59 -0.94 -0.47 -18.80
C ARG A 59 -2.32 -0.14 -19.34
N GLN A 60 -3.23 -1.12 -19.28
CA GLN A 60 -4.63 -0.94 -19.69
C GLN A 60 -5.33 0.12 -18.85
N ILE A 61 -5.09 0.10 -17.53
CA ILE A 61 -5.65 1.11 -16.62
C ILE A 61 -5.07 2.49 -16.94
N ARG A 62 -3.76 2.62 -17.17
CA ARG A 62 -3.14 3.90 -17.55
C ARG A 62 -3.73 4.48 -18.84
N GLU A 63 -4.00 3.64 -19.85
CA GLU A 63 -4.66 4.04 -21.09
C GLU A 63 -6.08 4.56 -20.83
N GLN A 64 -6.87 3.89 -19.98
CA GLN A 64 -8.22 4.32 -19.60
C GLN A 64 -8.25 5.66 -18.87
N TYR A 65 -7.22 5.96 -18.09
CA TYR A 65 -7.09 7.17 -17.30
C TYR A 65 -6.23 8.25 -17.95
N ALA A 66 -5.79 8.05 -19.20
CA ALA A 66 -5.04 9.06 -19.95
C ALA A 66 -5.85 10.36 -20.08
N GLY A 67 -5.25 11.49 -19.65
CA GLY A 67 -5.92 12.78 -19.59
C GLY A 67 -6.95 12.99 -18.47
N ARG A 68 -7.19 11.97 -17.65
CA ARG A 68 -8.08 12.04 -16.46
C ARG A 68 -7.31 12.01 -15.15
N TYR A 69 -6.18 11.34 -15.12
CA TYR A 69 -5.28 11.25 -13.96
C TYR A 69 -3.86 11.57 -14.40
N ASP A 70 -3.17 12.40 -13.64
CA ASP A 70 -1.79 12.84 -13.92
C ASP A 70 -0.80 11.91 -13.19
N PHE A 71 -0.41 10.81 -13.86
CA PHE A 71 0.54 9.85 -13.30
C PHE A 71 1.91 10.47 -13.05
N GLN A 72 2.38 10.41 -11.82
CA GLN A 72 3.63 11.04 -11.35
C GLN A 72 4.85 10.13 -11.54
N THR A 73 4.66 8.83 -11.66
CA THR A 73 5.74 7.82 -11.74
C THR A 73 5.49 6.81 -12.85
N GLY A 74 6.49 5.99 -13.16
CA GLY A 74 6.35 4.82 -14.01
C GLY A 74 5.90 3.56 -13.25
N SER A 75 5.67 3.63 -11.94
CA SER A 75 5.25 2.48 -11.13
C SER A 75 3.92 1.90 -11.61
N ASP A 76 3.88 0.59 -11.79
CA ASP A 76 2.65 -0.15 -12.07
C ASP A 76 1.59 0.00 -10.97
N CYS A 77 2.04 0.12 -9.72
CA CYS A 77 1.15 0.24 -8.56
C CYS A 77 0.49 1.62 -8.42
N GLU A 78 0.96 2.66 -9.10
CA GLU A 78 0.34 4.00 -9.04
C GLU A 78 -1.09 4.02 -9.55
N VAL A 79 -1.47 3.07 -10.41
CA VAL A 79 -2.85 2.95 -10.90
C VAL A 79 -3.88 2.72 -9.79
N ILE A 80 -3.46 2.20 -8.64
CA ILE A 80 -4.30 2.04 -7.45
C ILE A 80 -4.84 3.41 -6.99
N LEU A 81 -4.00 4.45 -6.99
CA LEU A 81 -4.42 5.81 -6.62
C LEU A 81 -5.43 6.39 -7.61
N ALA A 82 -5.19 6.21 -8.92
CA ALA A 82 -6.10 6.67 -9.95
C ALA A 82 -7.49 6.00 -9.85
N LEU A 83 -7.49 4.69 -9.64
CA LEU A 83 -8.71 3.91 -9.48
C LEU A 83 -9.46 4.29 -8.20
N TYR A 84 -8.75 4.47 -7.08
CA TYR A 84 -9.35 4.86 -5.80
C TYR A 84 -10.04 6.21 -5.89
N GLN A 85 -9.43 7.20 -6.53
CA GLN A 85 -10.04 8.52 -6.74
C GLN A 85 -11.34 8.47 -7.57
N ASP A 86 -11.43 7.57 -8.55
CA ASP A 86 -12.59 7.45 -9.44
C ASP A 86 -13.71 6.59 -8.84
N LYS A 87 -13.37 5.50 -8.13
CA LYS A 87 -14.32 4.44 -7.76
C LYS A 87 -14.44 4.17 -6.25
N GLY A 88 -13.66 4.86 -5.41
CA GLY A 88 -13.56 4.50 -4.00
C GLY A 88 -13.13 3.05 -3.84
N ILE A 89 -13.61 2.35 -2.82
CA ILE A 89 -13.23 0.95 -2.52
C ILE A 89 -13.65 -0.07 -3.60
N HIS A 90 -14.59 0.28 -4.48
CA HIS A 90 -15.07 -0.63 -5.53
C HIS A 90 -14.03 -0.93 -6.60
N PHE A 91 -12.93 -0.17 -6.65
CA PHE A 91 -11.85 -0.42 -7.60
C PHE A 91 -11.12 -1.74 -7.39
N LEU A 92 -11.22 -2.35 -6.21
CA LEU A 92 -10.52 -3.60 -5.90
C LEU A 92 -10.83 -4.72 -6.90
N GLU A 93 -12.03 -4.73 -7.47
CA GLU A 93 -12.46 -5.70 -8.50
C GLU A 93 -11.77 -5.48 -9.85
N ASP A 94 -11.22 -4.29 -10.11
CA ASP A 94 -10.53 -3.98 -11.37
C ASP A 94 -9.05 -4.38 -11.36
N LEU A 95 -8.50 -4.74 -10.20
CA LEU A 95 -7.10 -5.10 -10.08
C LEU A 95 -6.83 -6.54 -10.50
N ASN A 96 -5.91 -6.70 -11.44
CA ASN A 96 -5.32 -7.99 -11.77
C ASN A 96 -3.85 -7.94 -11.39
N GLY A 97 -3.46 -8.69 -10.36
CA GLY A 97 -2.09 -8.67 -9.83
C GLY A 97 -1.93 -9.44 -8.54
N ILE A 98 -0.72 -9.39 -8.02
CA ILE A 98 -0.37 -9.86 -6.68
C ILE A 98 -0.02 -8.64 -5.84
N PHE A 99 -0.67 -8.46 -4.70
CA PHE A 99 -0.48 -7.23 -3.92
C PHE A 99 -0.88 -7.38 -2.44
N ALA A 100 -0.21 -6.57 -1.64
CA ALA A 100 -0.67 -6.19 -0.31
C ALA A 100 -0.36 -4.70 -0.14
N PHE A 101 -1.35 -3.89 0.23
CA PHE A 101 -1.16 -2.46 0.37
C PHE A 101 -1.91 -1.85 1.55
N ALA A 102 -1.43 -0.69 1.95
CA ALA A 102 -2.13 0.26 2.79
C ALA A 102 -2.21 1.60 2.05
N LEU A 103 -3.42 2.11 1.88
CA LEU A 103 -3.72 3.43 1.34
C LEU A 103 -4.31 4.28 2.47
N TYR A 104 -3.78 5.47 2.65
CA TYR A 104 -4.28 6.46 3.60
C TYR A 104 -4.80 7.68 2.84
N ASP A 105 -6.04 8.08 3.12
CA ASP A 105 -6.65 9.30 2.60
C ASP A 105 -6.61 10.37 3.70
N GLU A 106 -5.70 11.33 3.55
CA GLU A 106 -5.48 12.39 4.54
C GLU A 106 -6.66 13.37 4.63
N GLU A 107 -7.42 13.54 3.56
CA GLU A 107 -8.57 14.44 3.52
C GLU A 107 -9.76 13.88 4.30
N GLN A 108 -9.99 12.58 4.18
CA GLN A 108 -11.08 11.89 4.86
C GLN A 108 -10.66 11.33 6.22
N ASP A 109 -9.34 11.27 6.47
CA ASP A 109 -8.74 10.61 7.62
C ASP A 109 -9.11 9.11 7.69
N ASP A 110 -9.21 8.49 6.50
CA ASP A 110 -9.59 7.10 6.28
C ASP A 110 -8.39 6.26 5.83
N PHE A 111 -8.47 4.96 6.02
CA PHE A 111 -7.49 4.04 5.44
C PHE A 111 -8.14 2.81 4.82
N LEU A 112 -7.49 2.29 3.77
CA LEU A 112 -7.86 1.06 3.11
C LEU A 112 -6.65 0.12 3.09
N ILE A 113 -6.83 -1.08 3.64
CA ILE A 113 -5.86 -2.17 3.59
C ILE A 113 -6.45 -3.25 2.70
N ALA A 114 -5.68 -3.79 1.76
CA ALA A 114 -6.15 -4.89 0.94
C ALA A 114 -5.02 -5.87 0.59
N ARG A 115 -5.40 -7.12 0.37
CA ARG A 115 -4.52 -8.21 -0.05
C ARG A 115 -5.12 -8.98 -1.21
N ASP A 116 -4.28 -9.39 -2.16
CA ASP A 116 -4.70 -10.13 -3.34
C ASP A 116 -5.47 -11.42 -3.00
N PRO A 117 -6.35 -11.89 -3.91
CA PRO A 117 -7.22 -13.04 -3.63
C PRO A 117 -6.50 -14.35 -3.33
N ILE A 118 -5.27 -14.52 -3.81
CA ILE A 118 -4.46 -15.73 -3.61
C ILE A 118 -3.57 -15.58 -2.36
N GLY A 119 -3.25 -14.32 -1.98
CA GLY A 119 -2.37 -14.01 -0.87
C GLY A 119 -0.91 -14.32 -1.14
N VAL A 120 -0.46 -14.10 -2.40
CA VAL A 120 0.94 -14.28 -2.78
C VAL A 120 1.84 -13.37 -1.97
N ILE A 121 1.41 -12.11 -1.80
CA ILE A 121 2.15 -11.15 -0.98
C ILE A 121 1.76 -11.32 0.49
N PRO A 122 2.73 -11.53 1.39
CA PRO A 122 2.43 -11.67 2.81
C PRO A 122 2.00 -10.33 3.42
N LEU A 123 1.01 -10.39 4.30
CA LEU A 123 0.55 -9.26 5.11
C LEU A 123 0.08 -9.76 6.47
N TYR A 124 0.45 -9.04 7.53
CA TYR A 124 0.05 -9.29 8.90
C TYR A 124 -0.52 -8.01 9.49
N ILE A 125 -1.50 -8.18 10.36
CA ILE A 125 -2.19 -7.11 11.08
C ILE A 125 -2.07 -7.37 12.57
N GLY A 126 -1.96 -6.33 13.36
CA GLY A 126 -1.91 -6.43 14.82
C GLY A 126 -2.34 -5.15 15.50
N HIS A 127 -2.63 -5.26 16.79
CA HIS A 127 -3.02 -4.14 17.63
C HIS A 127 -2.17 -4.13 18.91
N ASP A 128 -1.86 -2.95 19.40
CA ASP A 128 -1.31 -2.80 20.73
C ASP A 128 -2.43 -2.64 21.80
N LYS A 129 -2.04 -2.55 23.06
CA LYS A 129 -2.94 -2.36 24.20
C LYS A 129 -3.78 -1.07 24.13
N ASP A 130 -3.33 -0.07 23.37
CA ASP A 130 -3.99 1.21 23.22
C ASP A 130 -4.92 1.22 21.97
N GLY A 131 -5.04 0.08 21.26
CA GLY A 131 -5.87 -0.12 20.09
C GLY A 131 -5.27 0.43 18.80
N ILE A 132 -3.98 0.79 18.80
CA ILE A 132 -3.31 1.25 17.58
C ILE A 132 -3.13 0.07 16.64
N LEU A 133 -3.52 0.27 15.38
CA LEU A 133 -3.40 -0.71 14.30
C LEU A 133 -2.00 -0.69 13.70
N TYR A 134 -1.42 -1.87 13.55
CA TYR A 134 -0.13 -2.08 12.91
C TYR A 134 -0.24 -3.05 11.74
N LEU A 135 0.52 -2.78 10.68
CA LEU A 135 0.62 -3.63 9.50
C LEU A 135 2.08 -3.93 9.18
N ALA A 136 2.36 -5.13 8.72
CA ALA A 136 3.69 -5.49 8.25
C ALA A 136 3.66 -6.65 7.24
N SER A 137 4.64 -6.67 6.35
CA SER A 137 4.87 -7.79 5.41
C SER A 137 5.44 -9.03 6.10
N GLU A 138 5.99 -8.90 7.30
CA GLU A 138 6.54 -10.01 8.09
C GLU A 138 6.19 -9.90 9.56
N LEU A 139 5.82 -11.02 10.15
CA LEU A 139 5.37 -11.11 11.53
C LEU A 139 6.39 -10.54 12.53
N LYS A 140 7.68 -10.81 12.32
CA LYS A 140 8.76 -10.31 13.20
C LYS A 140 8.80 -8.78 13.33
N ALA A 141 8.21 -8.05 12.37
CA ALA A 141 8.14 -6.60 12.44
C ALA A 141 7.12 -6.13 13.49
N LEU A 142 6.08 -6.92 13.75
CA LEU A 142 5.04 -6.65 14.76
C LEU A 142 5.46 -7.05 16.17
N GLU A 143 6.37 -8.02 16.29
CA GLU A 143 6.86 -8.48 17.59
C GLU A 143 7.44 -7.35 18.44
N GLY A 144 6.95 -7.20 19.66
CA GLY A 144 7.32 -6.16 20.61
C GLY A 144 6.63 -4.79 20.38
N PHE A 145 5.73 -4.71 19.40
CA PHE A 145 4.87 -3.55 19.16
C PHE A 145 3.39 -3.88 19.40
N CYS A 146 2.97 -5.09 19.05
CA CYS A 146 1.59 -5.53 19.18
C CYS A 146 1.44 -6.56 20.28
N ASP A 147 0.30 -6.51 20.97
CA ASP A 147 -0.10 -7.52 21.94
C ASP A 147 -0.83 -8.69 21.26
N GLU A 148 -1.58 -8.38 20.19
CA GLU A 148 -2.25 -9.36 19.34
C GLU A 148 -1.89 -9.11 17.88
N TYR A 149 -1.64 -10.18 17.12
CA TYR A 149 -1.36 -10.11 15.70
C TYR A 149 -1.71 -11.41 14.97
N GLU A 150 -2.15 -11.29 13.73
CA GLU A 150 -2.55 -12.41 12.90
C GLU A 150 -2.21 -12.18 11.40
N PRO A 151 -2.22 -13.23 10.56
CA PRO A 151 -2.16 -13.06 9.12
C PRO A 151 -3.39 -12.32 8.62
N PHE A 152 -3.18 -11.30 7.77
CA PHE A 152 -4.28 -10.67 7.05
C PHE A 152 -4.75 -11.62 5.94
N LEU A 153 -6.03 -11.95 5.90
CA LEU A 153 -6.57 -13.00 5.03
C LEU A 153 -6.48 -12.62 3.54
N PRO A 154 -6.13 -13.57 2.64
CA PRO A 154 -6.19 -13.37 1.21
C PRO A 154 -7.60 -12.99 0.73
N GLY A 155 -7.67 -12.10 -0.27
CA GLY A 155 -8.94 -11.66 -0.85
C GLY A 155 -9.80 -10.80 0.07
N HIS A 156 -9.22 -10.29 1.15
CA HIS A 156 -9.92 -9.42 2.09
C HIS A 156 -9.40 -7.99 1.99
N TYR A 157 -10.25 -7.08 2.40
CA TYR A 157 -9.87 -5.70 2.66
C TYR A 157 -10.40 -5.25 4.04
N TYR A 158 -9.74 -4.27 4.59
CA TYR A 158 -10.18 -3.55 5.78
C TYR A 158 -10.25 -2.07 5.44
N TRP A 159 -11.40 -1.45 5.67
CA TRP A 159 -11.61 -0.01 5.48
C TRP A 159 -12.09 0.57 6.80
N GLY A 160 -11.42 1.62 7.27
CA GLY A 160 -11.71 2.20 8.58
C GLY A 160 -11.21 3.63 8.72
N GLN A 161 -11.73 4.28 9.74
CA GLN A 161 -11.34 5.60 10.24
C GLN A 161 -10.49 5.47 11.48
#